data_ac10c794d720733598e40470d92bc4d5
#
_entry.id   ac10c794d720733598e40470d92bc4d5
#
_cell.length_a   1.000
_cell.length_b   1.000
_cell.length_c   1.000
_cell.angle_alpha   90.00
_cell.angle_beta   90.00
_cell.angle_gamma   90.00
#
_symmetry.space_group_name_H-M   'P 1'
#
loop_
_entity.id
_entity.type
_entity.pdbx_description
1 polymer ?
#
loop_
_entity_poly.entity_id
_entity_poly.type
_entity_poly.pdbx_seq_one_letter_code
_entity_poly.pdbx_strand_id
1 'polypeptide(L)'
;MKSWLKDPDVLKQIFRQNLPLALDLKKTIWRYANAIKEREKCDSIKIMNFCGTHEWTTTYYGLRNLLPPFLDLVAGPGCPVCVTPAYYVDVVMKLASKGVRIYTYGDSLRLRSIRLNYPSNLEEAKANGGDVKVVYSFLDAAKDSADGKESVFLGIGFETTAPSYALAIKEGMVPENLKFLSTVRLTPPAMKYTIKFYQERGLLPIKGVIAPGHVSTITGAVEWEFLPREHNLPTVVAGFEPIDVLMAVAQILLMLKNNKAAIKIEYNRLVSWDGNTYAKGLIEEVFERTNAAWRGIGFIPKSGLKLKGKFFKKYDALAHFGMPDLTPKEWKHDLPPKCRCGEVVVGIAKPTDCPLFMKDCSPTKPWGPCMVSFEGTCNVWARYGGGSPVPPEGHTGGG
;
A
#
# COMPACT_ATOMS: atom_id res chain seq x y z
N MET A 1 -8.80 25.53 13.33
CA MET A 1 -7.52 25.08 12.75
C MET A 1 -6.56 26.26 12.75
N LYS A 2 -5.37 26.14 13.36
CA LYS A 2 -4.41 27.26 13.50
C LYS A 2 -3.99 27.73 12.10
N SER A 3 -3.90 29.03 11.90
CA SER A 3 -3.68 29.67 10.57
C SER A 3 -2.39 29.17 9.85
N TRP A 4 -1.34 28.89 10.59
CA TRP A 4 -0.07 28.39 10.06
C TRP A 4 -0.15 26.96 9.46
N LEU A 5 -1.17 26.14 9.83
CA LEU A 5 -1.40 24.84 9.22
C LEU A 5 -1.86 24.91 7.74
N LYS A 6 -2.13 26.12 7.25
CA LYS A 6 -2.51 26.36 5.85
C LYS A 6 -1.35 26.82 4.97
N ASP A 7 -0.20 27.10 5.57
CA ASP A 7 0.99 27.56 4.85
C ASP A 7 1.90 26.36 4.51
N PRO A 8 2.04 25.98 3.23
CA PRO A 8 2.86 24.86 2.82
C PRO A 8 4.35 24.99 3.19
N ASP A 9 4.90 26.21 3.19
CA ASP A 9 6.31 26.44 3.51
C ASP A 9 6.57 26.28 5.02
N VAL A 10 5.65 26.73 5.86
CA VAL A 10 5.71 26.49 7.31
C VAL A 10 5.61 25.01 7.63
N LEU A 11 4.72 24.28 6.97
CA LEU A 11 4.60 22.83 7.14
C LEU A 11 5.88 22.10 6.71
N LYS A 12 6.46 22.49 5.58
CA LYS A 12 7.74 21.96 5.09
C LYS A 12 8.88 22.19 6.08
N GLN A 13 9.00 23.39 6.63
CA GLN A 13 10.01 23.70 7.65
C GLN A 13 9.84 22.86 8.91
N ILE A 14 8.62 22.72 9.42
CA ILE A 14 8.35 22.00 10.67
C ILE A 14 8.55 20.49 10.50
N PHE A 15 7.99 19.89 9.47
CA PHE A 15 7.89 18.43 9.35
C PHE A 15 8.94 17.79 8.44
N ARG A 16 9.50 18.55 7.50
CA ARG A 16 10.47 18.04 6.53
C ARG A 16 11.91 18.51 6.76
N GLN A 17 12.12 19.75 7.19
CA GLN A 17 13.44 20.39 7.25
C GLN A 17 13.90 20.74 8.68
N ASN A 18 13.18 20.31 9.71
CA ASN A 18 13.50 20.61 11.11
C ASN A 18 14.58 19.67 11.65
N LEU A 19 15.84 19.93 11.28
CA LEU A 19 16.97 19.11 11.73
C LEU A 19 17.16 19.13 13.27
N PRO A 20 17.03 20.25 14.00
CA PRO A 20 17.12 20.23 15.46
C PRO A 20 16.11 19.26 16.10
N LEU A 21 14.84 19.30 15.67
CA LEU A 21 13.82 18.39 16.18
C LEU A 21 14.11 16.93 15.82
N ALA A 22 14.61 16.66 14.60
CA ALA A 22 15.01 15.31 14.19
C ALA A 22 16.12 14.75 15.09
N LEU A 23 17.11 15.57 15.45
CA LEU A 23 18.20 15.16 16.36
C LEU A 23 17.73 14.93 17.79
N ASP A 24 16.78 15.70 18.29
CA ASP A 24 16.19 15.50 19.61
C ASP A 24 15.29 14.25 19.64
N LEU A 25 14.54 14.01 18.59
CA LEU A 25 13.79 12.75 18.41
C LEU A 25 14.72 11.55 18.35
N LYS A 26 15.86 11.64 17.62
CA LYS A 26 16.89 10.59 17.61
C LYS A 26 17.34 10.26 19.03
N LYS A 27 17.76 11.26 19.83
CA LYS A 27 18.19 11.05 21.23
C LYS A 27 17.10 10.38 22.07
N THR A 28 15.85 10.81 21.88
CA THR A 28 14.68 10.28 22.60
C THR A 28 14.40 8.83 22.22
N ILE A 29 14.43 8.52 20.93
CA ILE A 29 14.26 7.16 20.38
C ILE A 29 15.35 6.23 20.96
N TRP A 30 16.62 6.63 20.93
CA TRP A 30 17.72 5.84 21.47
C TRP A 30 17.53 5.56 22.96
N ARG A 31 17.19 6.59 23.75
CA ARG A 31 16.92 6.44 25.18
C ARG A 31 15.80 5.46 25.49
N TYR A 32 14.67 5.55 24.77
CA TYR A 32 13.54 4.66 25.01
C TYR A 32 13.81 3.24 24.51
N ALA A 33 14.41 3.09 23.34
CA ALA A 33 14.75 1.79 22.80
C ALA A 33 15.74 1.01 23.67
N ASN A 34 16.79 1.68 24.19
CA ASN A 34 17.74 1.06 25.12
C ASN A 34 17.04 0.60 26.42
N ALA A 35 16.20 1.46 27.00
CA ALA A 35 15.47 1.10 28.22
C ALA A 35 14.54 -0.13 28.02
N ILE A 36 13.91 -0.26 26.84
CA ILE A 36 13.08 -1.42 26.49
C ILE A 36 13.98 -2.66 26.32
N LYS A 37 15.08 -2.53 25.57
CA LYS A 37 16.03 -3.62 25.33
C LYS A 37 16.59 -4.20 26.63
N GLU A 38 16.99 -3.35 27.56
CA GLU A 38 17.50 -3.74 28.85
C GLU A 38 16.43 -4.45 29.72
N ARG A 39 15.22 -3.87 29.76
CA ARG A 39 14.11 -4.44 30.53
C ARG A 39 13.65 -5.81 29.99
N GLU A 40 13.49 -5.91 28.65
CA GLU A 40 12.94 -7.11 28.01
C GLU A 40 14.01 -8.13 27.62
N LYS A 41 15.28 -7.79 27.76
CA LYS A 41 16.44 -8.63 27.35
C LYS A 41 16.28 -9.12 25.91
N CYS A 42 15.77 -8.27 25.01
CA CYS A 42 15.51 -8.62 23.63
C CYS A 42 16.63 -8.16 22.69
N ASP A 43 16.94 -8.95 21.67
CA ASP A 43 17.98 -8.61 20.69
C ASP A 43 17.52 -7.59 19.66
N SER A 44 16.20 -7.50 19.43
CA SER A 44 15.60 -6.62 18.44
C SER A 44 14.21 -6.15 18.85
N ILE A 45 13.89 -4.90 18.45
CA ILE A 45 12.55 -4.30 18.53
C ILE A 45 12.05 -4.09 17.11
N LYS A 46 10.98 -4.80 16.72
CA LYS A 46 10.42 -4.70 15.38
C LYS A 46 9.18 -3.81 15.37
N ILE A 47 9.20 -2.73 14.60
CA ILE A 47 8.05 -1.84 14.34
C ILE A 47 7.66 -1.97 12.86
N MET A 48 6.40 -2.29 12.58
CA MET A 48 5.92 -2.40 11.21
C MET A 48 5.30 -1.08 10.73
N ASN A 49 5.78 -0.57 9.61
CA ASN A 49 5.11 0.50 8.90
C ASN A 49 4.15 -0.09 7.83
N PHE A 50 2.88 0.27 7.91
CA PHE A 50 1.86 -0.32 7.03
C PHE A 50 1.51 0.60 5.84
N CYS A 51 2.53 1.24 5.25
CA CYS A 51 2.34 2.14 4.11
C CYS A 51 3.59 2.23 3.24
N GLY A 52 3.41 2.12 1.92
CA GLY A 52 4.50 2.28 0.96
C GLY A 52 5.13 3.68 1.00
N THR A 53 4.33 4.72 1.23
CA THR A 53 4.83 6.10 1.38
C THR A 53 5.70 6.28 2.62
N HIS A 54 5.37 5.63 3.76
CA HIS A 54 6.24 5.63 4.94
C HIS A 54 7.57 4.92 4.65
N GLU A 55 7.53 3.83 3.89
CA GLU A 55 8.74 3.12 3.46
C GLU A 55 9.61 4.01 2.56
N TRP A 56 8.97 4.72 1.63
CA TRP A 56 9.66 5.71 0.79
C TRP A 56 10.33 6.80 1.64
N THR A 57 9.60 7.45 2.54
CA THR A 57 10.13 8.48 3.43
C THR A 57 11.29 7.95 4.27
N THR A 58 11.10 6.77 4.89
CA THR A 58 12.11 6.14 5.74
C THR A 58 13.41 5.88 4.99
N THR A 59 13.32 5.44 3.73
CA THR A 59 14.47 5.07 2.92
C THR A 59 15.09 6.31 2.26
N TYR A 60 14.29 7.16 1.62
CA TYR A 60 14.74 8.35 0.92
C TYR A 60 15.50 9.33 1.83
N TYR A 61 15.00 9.56 3.04
CA TYR A 61 15.65 10.43 4.03
C TYR A 61 16.67 9.70 4.93
N GLY A 62 16.91 8.42 4.70
CA GLY A 62 17.87 7.65 5.49
C GLY A 62 17.52 7.54 6.98
N LEU A 63 16.23 7.56 7.34
CA LEU A 63 15.80 7.60 8.74
C LEU A 63 16.27 6.39 9.54
N ARG A 64 16.47 5.23 8.91
CA ARG A 64 17.03 4.04 9.58
C ARG A 64 18.40 4.28 10.17
N ASN A 65 19.21 5.17 9.57
CA ASN A 65 20.55 5.52 10.09
C ASN A 65 20.50 6.37 11.38
N LEU A 66 19.34 6.95 11.68
CA LEU A 66 19.13 7.69 12.93
C LEU A 66 18.72 6.77 14.08
N LEU A 67 18.29 5.54 13.81
CA LEU A 67 17.73 4.60 14.77
C LEU A 67 18.82 3.70 15.35
N PRO A 68 18.62 3.14 16.56
CA PRO A 68 19.49 2.08 17.09
C PRO A 68 19.51 0.87 16.14
N PRO A 69 20.66 0.18 15.98
CA PRO A 69 20.79 -0.97 15.07
C PRO A 69 19.83 -2.14 15.38
N PHE A 70 19.38 -2.25 16.62
CA PHE A 70 18.43 -3.25 17.08
C PHE A 70 16.96 -2.83 16.96
N LEU A 71 16.67 -1.59 16.48
CA LEU A 71 15.33 -1.11 16.18
C LEU A 71 15.08 -1.27 14.68
N ASP A 72 14.29 -2.28 14.32
CA ASP A 72 14.02 -2.64 12.92
C ASP A 72 12.66 -2.09 12.46
N LEU A 73 12.68 -1.14 11.51
CA LEU A 73 11.49 -0.68 10.82
C LEU A 73 11.24 -1.56 9.61
N VAL A 74 10.22 -2.42 9.69
CA VAL A 74 9.86 -3.34 8.61
C VAL A 74 8.64 -2.87 7.84
N ALA A 75 8.61 -3.17 6.55
CA ALA A 75 7.46 -2.88 5.70
C ALA A 75 6.28 -3.80 6.04
N GLY A 76 5.07 -3.26 5.92
CA GLY A 76 3.82 -4.01 5.85
C GLY A 76 3.22 -3.99 4.44
N PRO A 77 2.13 -4.71 4.17
CA PRO A 77 1.52 -4.81 2.83
C PRO A 77 0.75 -3.54 2.44
N GLY A 78 1.45 -2.40 2.41
CA GLY A 78 0.92 -1.06 2.19
C GLY A 78 1.00 -0.52 0.76
N CYS A 79 1.20 -1.38 -0.25
CA CYS A 79 1.27 -0.99 -1.66
C CYS A 79 0.22 -1.77 -2.46
N PRO A 80 -0.85 -1.13 -3.00
CA PRO A 80 -1.95 -1.83 -3.64
C PRO A 80 -1.53 -2.55 -4.93
N VAL A 81 -0.62 -1.97 -5.70
CA VAL A 81 -0.06 -2.58 -6.91
C VAL A 81 0.71 -3.87 -6.57
N CYS A 82 1.51 -3.82 -5.49
CA CYS A 82 2.35 -4.95 -5.07
C CYS A 82 1.53 -6.19 -4.68
N VAL A 83 0.34 -5.97 -4.15
CA VAL A 83 -0.54 -7.04 -3.63
C VAL A 83 -1.66 -7.44 -4.59
N THR A 84 -1.71 -6.83 -5.78
CA THR A 84 -2.70 -7.19 -6.82
C THR A 84 -2.36 -8.54 -7.44
N PRO A 85 -3.26 -9.55 -7.37
CA PRO A 85 -3.07 -10.86 -7.96
C PRO A 85 -2.82 -10.83 -9.47
N ALA A 86 -1.90 -11.66 -9.95
CA ALA A 86 -1.60 -11.79 -11.36
C ALA A 86 -2.80 -12.25 -12.20
N TYR A 87 -3.74 -12.97 -11.59
CA TYR A 87 -5.00 -13.37 -12.21
C TYR A 87 -5.74 -12.19 -12.86
N TYR A 88 -5.86 -11.06 -12.17
CA TYR A 88 -6.56 -9.89 -12.73
C TYR A 88 -5.76 -9.22 -13.85
N VAL A 89 -4.44 -9.32 -13.82
CA VAL A 89 -3.58 -8.91 -14.95
C VAL A 89 -3.85 -9.81 -16.16
N ASP A 90 -3.93 -11.13 -15.96
CA ASP A 90 -4.28 -12.09 -17.03
C ASP A 90 -5.66 -11.80 -17.63
N VAL A 91 -6.65 -11.46 -16.80
CA VAL A 91 -8.00 -11.10 -17.24
C VAL A 91 -7.95 -9.91 -18.19
N VAL A 92 -7.33 -8.80 -17.80
CA VAL A 92 -7.29 -7.59 -18.63
C VAL A 92 -6.45 -7.78 -19.90
N MET A 93 -5.37 -8.56 -19.85
CA MET A 93 -4.60 -8.90 -21.05
C MET A 93 -5.41 -9.75 -22.04
N LYS A 94 -6.17 -10.73 -21.53
CA LYS A 94 -7.07 -11.53 -22.37
C LYS A 94 -8.17 -10.69 -23.01
N LEU A 95 -8.68 -9.69 -22.29
CA LEU A 95 -9.67 -8.76 -22.83
C LEU A 95 -9.06 -7.82 -23.87
N ALA A 96 -7.86 -7.29 -23.61
CA ALA A 96 -7.13 -6.48 -24.57
C ALA A 96 -6.87 -7.22 -25.90
N SER A 97 -6.49 -8.50 -25.85
CA SER A 97 -6.30 -9.33 -27.05
C SER A 97 -7.57 -9.58 -27.85
N LYS A 98 -8.74 -9.36 -27.25
CA LYS A 98 -10.06 -9.42 -27.90
C LYS A 98 -10.57 -8.07 -28.39
N GLY A 99 -9.72 -7.01 -28.33
CA GLY A 99 -10.06 -5.67 -28.79
C GLY A 99 -10.79 -4.81 -27.77
N VAL A 100 -11.00 -5.27 -26.53
CA VAL A 100 -11.55 -4.46 -25.43
C VAL A 100 -10.51 -3.44 -25.00
N ARG A 101 -10.92 -2.17 -24.83
CA ARG A 101 -10.05 -1.13 -24.33
C ARG A 101 -9.80 -1.29 -22.84
N ILE A 102 -8.54 -1.24 -22.42
CA ILE A 102 -8.15 -1.35 -21.01
C ILE A 102 -7.62 -0.01 -20.50
N TYR A 103 -8.24 0.49 -19.43
CA TYR A 103 -7.74 1.62 -18.67
C TYR A 103 -7.02 1.14 -17.41
N THR A 104 -5.86 1.72 -17.12
CA THR A 104 -5.08 1.41 -15.92
C THR A 104 -4.24 2.61 -15.47
N TYR A 105 -3.74 2.55 -14.25
CA TYR A 105 -2.76 3.52 -13.76
C TYR A 105 -1.36 3.25 -14.30
N GLY A 106 -0.52 4.30 -14.37
CA GLY A 106 0.79 4.21 -15.01
C GLY A 106 1.73 3.17 -14.41
N ASP A 107 1.78 3.07 -13.09
CA ASP A 107 2.62 2.07 -12.42
C ASP A 107 2.09 0.64 -12.56
N SER A 108 0.79 0.47 -12.74
CA SER A 108 0.17 -0.85 -12.96
C SER A 108 0.43 -1.45 -14.35
N LEU A 109 0.83 -0.62 -15.32
CA LEU A 109 1.05 -1.02 -16.71
C LEU A 109 2.05 -2.18 -16.83
N ARG A 110 3.05 -2.20 -15.94
CA ARG A 110 4.14 -3.18 -15.91
C ARG A 110 3.93 -4.34 -14.95
N LEU A 111 2.74 -4.44 -14.34
CA LEU A 111 2.39 -5.60 -13.52
C LEU A 111 2.40 -6.87 -14.39
N ARG A 112 3.19 -7.85 -13.97
CA ARG A 112 3.35 -9.08 -14.73
C ARG A 112 2.35 -10.14 -14.33
N SER A 113 1.86 -10.87 -15.33
CA SER A 113 1.36 -12.21 -15.20
C SER A 113 2.46 -13.15 -14.72
N ILE A 114 2.09 -14.25 -14.08
CA ILE A 114 3.00 -15.37 -13.84
C ILE A 114 2.90 -16.44 -14.95
N ARG A 115 1.90 -16.33 -15.82
CA ARG A 115 1.79 -17.23 -16.99
C ARG A 115 2.88 -16.85 -17.99
N LEU A 116 3.54 -17.86 -18.51
CA LEU A 116 4.64 -17.67 -19.45
C LEU A 116 4.19 -17.30 -20.87
N ASN A 117 2.89 -17.04 -21.06
CA ASN A 117 2.33 -16.64 -22.33
C ASN A 117 2.61 -15.16 -22.60
N TYR A 118 3.00 -14.86 -23.81
CA TYR A 118 3.20 -13.51 -24.29
C TYR A 118 1.87 -12.87 -24.75
N PRO A 119 1.59 -11.59 -24.44
CA PRO A 119 2.38 -10.64 -23.63
C PRO A 119 2.32 -10.95 -22.13
N SER A 120 3.31 -10.49 -21.38
CA SER A 120 3.41 -10.75 -19.93
C SER A 120 2.83 -9.63 -19.05
N ASN A 121 2.53 -8.47 -19.61
CA ASN A 121 1.98 -7.30 -18.94
C ASN A 121 1.25 -6.39 -19.94
N LEU A 122 0.57 -5.34 -19.44
CA LEU A 122 -0.19 -4.42 -20.27
C LEU A 122 0.69 -3.51 -21.15
N GLU A 123 1.95 -3.23 -20.75
CA GLU A 123 2.89 -2.48 -21.59
C GLU A 123 3.23 -3.25 -22.87
N GLU A 124 3.53 -4.54 -22.73
CA GLU A 124 3.77 -5.45 -23.86
C GLU A 124 2.49 -5.67 -24.70
N ALA A 125 1.33 -5.78 -24.05
CA ALA A 125 0.04 -5.88 -24.75
C ALA A 125 -0.20 -4.64 -25.63
N LYS A 126 0.09 -3.45 -25.10
CA LYS A 126 0.00 -2.18 -25.85
C LYS A 126 0.96 -2.12 -27.03
N ALA A 127 2.22 -2.54 -26.79
CA ALA A 127 3.24 -2.60 -27.85
C ALA A 127 2.84 -3.54 -29.01
N ASN A 128 2.04 -4.56 -28.72
CA ASN A 128 1.49 -5.52 -29.71
C ASN A 128 0.14 -5.09 -30.31
N GLY A 129 -0.23 -3.81 -30.20
CA GLY A 129 -1.44 -3.25 -30.80
C GLY A 129 -2.69 -3.34 -29.93
N GLY A 130 -2.60 -3.77 -28.69
CA GLY A 130 -3.71 -3.74 -27.73
C GLY A 130 -4.10 -2.30 -27.39
N ASP A 131 -5.42 -2.02 -27.30
CA ASP A 131 -5.93 -0.71 -26.90
C ASP A 131 -5.82 -0.54 -25.36
N VAL A 132 -4.65 -0.14 -24.90
CA VAL A 132 -4.35 0.10 -23.49
C VAL A 132 -4.05 1.57 -23.25
N LYS A 133 -4.82 2.20 -22.37
CA LYS A 133 -4.70 3.61 -22.02
C LYS A 133 -4.33 3.78 -20.56
N VAL A 134 -3.34 4.65 -20.31
CA VAL A 134 -2.97 5.09 -18.98
C VAL A 134 -3.78 6.33 -18.62
N VAL A 135 -4.40 6.31 -17.44
CA VAL A 135 -5.21 7.42 -16.92
C VAL A 135 -4.78 7.77 -15.50
N TYR A 136 -5.08 9.01 -15.08
CA TYR A 136 -4.79 9.49 -13.72
C TYR A 136 -5.94 9.23 -12.75
N SER A 137 -7.16 9.07 -13.27
CA SER A 137 -8.35 8.78 -12.46
C SER A 137 -9.35 7.90 -13.19
N PHE A 138 -10.28 7.32 -12.44
CA PHE A 138 -11.42 6.60 -13.00
C PHE A 138 -12.35 7.52 -13.80
N LEU A 139 -12.47 8.78 -13.38
CA LEU A 139 -13.25 9.78 -14.13
C LEU A 139 -12.65 10.12 -15.49
N ASP A 140 -11.31 10.09 -15.62
CA ASP A 140 -10.67 10.27 -16.92
C ASP A 140 -10.99 9.12 -17.85
N ALA A 141 -10.98 7.88 -17.32
CA ALA A 141 -11.41 6.71 -18.08
C ALA A 141 -12.87 6.81 -18.50
N ALA A 142 -13.75 7.27 -17.61
CA ALA A 142 -15.17 7.45 -17.91
C ALA A 142 -15.42 8.49 -19.01
N LYS A 143 -14.70 9.60 -18.98
CA LYS A 143 -14.76 10.63 -20.03
C LYS A 143 -14.24 10.12 -21.37
N ASP A 144 -13.08 9.46 -21.38
CA ASP A 144 -12.45 8.96 -22.61
C ASP A 144 -13.25 7.81 -23.24
N SER A 145 -14.00 7.04 -22.44
CA SER A 145 -14.83 5.93 -22.93
C SER A 145 -16.20 6.37 -23.50
N ALA A 146 -16.49 7.65 -23.51
CA ALA A 146 -17.75 8.19 -24.07
C ALA A 146 -17.92 7.94 -25.59
N ASP A 147 -16.88 7.47 -26.27
CA ASP A 147 -16.90 7.02 -27.66
C ASP A 147 -17.71 5.72 -27.90
N GLY A 148 -18.22 5.10 -26.83
CA GLY A 148 -19.04 3.89 -26.89
C GLY A 148 -18.25 2.59 -27.04
N LYS A 149 -16.92 2.63 -27.16
CA LYS A 149 -16.10 1.42 -27.28
C LYS A 149 -16.11 0.63 -25.98
N GLU A 150 -16.34 -0.69 -26.07
CA GLU A 150 -16.32 -1.59 -24.92
C GLU A 150 -14.98 -1.52 -24.20
N SER A 151 -15.04 -1.26 -22.90
CA SER A 151 -13.87 -0.90 -22.11
C SER A 151 -13.91 -1.48 -20.71
N VAL A 152 -12.72 -1.69 -20.12
CA VAL A 152 -12.55 -2.10 -18.72
C VAL A 152 -11.56 -1.16 -18.03
N PHE A 153 -11.92 -0.70 -16.84
CA PHE A 153 -11.00 -0.04 -15.93
C PHE A 153 -10.49 -1.04 -14.88
N LEU A 154 -9.18 -1.22 -14.82
CA LEU A 154 -8.53 -2.03 -13.78
C LEU A 154 -8.42 -1.20 -12.50
N GLY A 155 -9.38 -1.39 -11.60
CA GLY A 155 -9.55 -0.62 -10.36
C GLY A 155 -8.64 -1.10 -9.25
N ILE A 156 -7.35 -0.74 -9.30
CA ILE A 156 -6.38 -1.02 -8.25
C ILE A 156 -6.45 0.08 -7.19
N GLY A 157 -6.38 -0.31 -5.89
CA GLY A 157 -6.32 0.66 -4.83
C GLY A 157 -6.58 0.09 -3.45
N PHE A 158 -6.55 0.98 -2.48
CA PHE A 158 -6.97 0.75 -1.10
C PHE A 158 -8.18 1.63 -0.77
N GLU A 159 -8.48 1.81 0.51
CA GLU A 159 -9.59 2.63 1.01
C GLU A 159 -9.54 4.08 0.50
N THR A 160 -8.36 4.58 0.15
CA THR A 160 -8.16 5.95 -0.35
C THR A 160 -8.75 6.19 -1.73
N THR A 161 -8.77 5.18 -2.59
CA THR A 161 -9.31 5.29 -3.96
C THR A 161 -10.77 4.88 -4.06
N ALA A 162 -11.25 4.03 -3.15
CA ALA A 162 -12.60 3.49 -3.18
C ALA A 162 -13.72 4.56 -3.19
N PRO A 163 -13.63 5.68 -2.43
CA PRO A 163 -14.67 6.72 -2.46
C PRO A 163 -14.86 7.36 -3.82
N SER A 164 -13.78 7.62 -4.56
CA SER A 164 -13.88 8.22 -5.90
C SER A 164 -14.53 7.28 -6.91
N TYR A 165 -14.24 5.99 -6.83
CA TYR A 165 -14.92 4.96 -7.63
C TYR A 165 -16.40 4.88 -7.29
N ALA A 166 -16.72 4.83 -5.98
CA ALA A 166 -18.09 4.78 -5.50
C ALA A 166 -18.90 5.99 -5.94
N LEU A 167 -18.34 7.19 -5.80
CA LEU A 167 -19.01 8.43 -6.20
C LEU A 167 -19.31 8.42 -7.71
N ALA A 168 -18.33 8.14 -8.56
CA ALA A 168 -18.51 8.13 -10.00
C ALA A 168 -19.58 7.13 -10.45
N ILE A 169 -19.61 5.93 -9.85
CA ILE A 169 -20.58 4.89 -10.15
C ILE A 169 -21.99 5.27 -9.66
N LYS A 170 -22.08 5.78 -8.41
CA LYS A 170 -23.35 6.17 -7.78
C LYS A 170 -24.04 7.28 -8.56
N GLU A 171 -23.29 8.33 -8.92
CA GLU A 171 -23.81 9.52 -9.61
C GLU A 171 -24.02 9.29 -11.12
N GLY A 172 -23.82 8.08 -11.62
CA GLY A 172 -24.04 7.76 -13.03
C GLY A 172 -23.05 8.41 -14.00
N MET A 173 -21.88 8.81 -13.51
CA MET A 173 -20.83 9.46 -14.33
C MET A 173 -20.09 8.45 -15.22
N VAL A 174 -20.35 7.16 -15.05
CA VAL A 174 -19.68 6.08 -15.76
C VAL A 174 -20.59 5.59 -16.89
N PRO A 175 -20.16 5.67 -18.17
CA PRO A 175 -20.93 5.16 -19.29
C PRO A 175 -21.05 3.63 -19.25
N GLU A 176 -22.11 3.08 -19.84
CA GLU A 176 -22.44 1.65 -19.74
C GLU A 176 -21.41 0.72 -20.40
N ASN A 177 -20.72 1.22 -21.42
CA ASN A 177 -19.64 0.48 -22.10
C ASN A 177 -18.34 0.40 -21.28
N LEU A 178 -18.19 1.16 -20.21
CA LEU A 178 -17.05 1.05 -19.30
C LEU A 178 -17.38 0.15 -18.10
N LYS A 179 -16.71 -1.00 -18.01
CA LYS A 179 -16.82 -1.94 -16.90
C LYS A 179 -15.69 -1.73 -15.89
N PHE A 180 -15.98 -2.06 -14.65
CA PHE A 180 -15.07 -1.89 -13.53
C PHE A 180 -14.59 -3.25 -13.02
N LEU A 181 -13.29 -3.52 -13.12
CA LEU A 181 -12.63 -4.69 -12.53
C LEU A 181 -12.08 -4.31 -11.16
N SER A 182 -12.80 -4.65 -10.10
CA SER A 182 -12.39 -4.31 -8.74
C SER A 182 -11.23 -5.18 -8.27
N THR A 183 -10.10 -4.55 -8.01
CA THR A 183 -8.98 -5.13 -7.26
C THR A 183 -8.67 -4.31 -6.00
N VAL A 184 -9.66 -3.57 -5.52
CA VAL A 184 -9.56 -2.77 -4.30
C VAL A 184 -9.39 -3.67 -3.09
N ARG A 185 -8.42 -3.36 -2.24
CA ARG A 185 -8.08 -4.11 -1.03
C ARG A 185 -8.29 -3.24 0.21
N LEU A 186 -8.55 -3.90 1.35
CA LEU A 186 -8.77 -3.25 2.64
C LEU A 186 -7.62 -3.56 3.60
N THR A 187 -7.02 -2.52 4.13
CA THR A 187 -5.76 -2.61 4.90
C THR A 187 -5.93 -3.14 6.34
N PRO A 188 -7.01 -2.80 7.12
CA PRO A 188 -7.17 -3.35 8.46
C PRO A 188 -7.28 -4.89 8.49
N PRO A 189 -8.07 -5.56 7.64
CA PRO A 189 -8.08 -7.03 7.57
C PRO A 189 -6.72 -7.64 7.21
N ALA A 190 -5.96 -6.98 6.32
CA ALA A 190 -4.63 -7.44 5.96
C ALA A 190 -3.64 -7.31 7.13
N MET A 191 -3.74 -6.25 7.93
CA MET A 191 -2.93 -6.11 9.14
C MET A 191 -3.27 -7.21 10.16
N LYS A 192 -4.55 -7.45 10.40
CA LYS A 192 -4.98 -8.53 11.31
C LYS A 192 -4.44 -9.90 10.86
N TYR A 193 -4.50 -10.17 9.56
CA TYR A 193 -3.93 -11.37 8.97
C TYR A 193 -2.41 -11.44 9.16
N THR A 194 -1.69 -10.35 8.95
CA THR A 194 -0.23 -10.27 9.11
C THR A 194 0.19 -10.56 10.56
N ILE A 195 -0.48 -9.98 11.55
CA ILE A 195 -0.20 -10.24 12.97
C ILE A 195 -0.41 -11.74 13.30
N LYS A 196 -1.55 -12.31 12.87
CA LYS A 196 -1.84 -13.72 13.05
C LYS A 196 -0.80 -14.61 12.38
N PHE A 197 -0.38 -14.27 11.18
CA PHE A 197 0.67 -14.98 10.44
C PHE A 197 2.00 -15.03 11.20
N TYR A 198 2.40 -13.92 11.85
CA TYR A 198 3.59 -13.88 12.70
C TYR A 198 3.44 -14.79 13.93
N GLN A 199 2.29 -14.78 14.59
CA GLN A 199 2.00 -15.60 15.75
C GLN A 199 2.02 -17.10 15.43
N GLU A 200 1.32 -17.51 14.37
CA GLU A 200 1.22 -18.91 13.95
C GLU A 200 2.56 -19.52 13.52
N ARG A 201 3.51 -18.71 13.07
CA ARG A 201 4.83 -19.14 12.63
C ARG A 201 5.94 -18.97 13.65
N GLY A 202 5.61 -18.50 14.84
CA GLY A 202 6.61 -18.26 15.89
C GLY A 202 7.70 -17.25 15.49
N LEU A 203 7.35 -16.29 14.61
CA LEU A 203 8.28 -15.27 14.18
C LEU A 203 8.49 -14.23 15.27
N LEU A 204 9.64 -13.54 15.24
CA LEU A 204 9.91 -12.42 16.15
C LEU A 204 8.74 -11.42 16.09
N PRO A 205 8.06 -11.18 17.23
CA PRO A 205 6.81 -10.44 17.22
C PRO A 205 7.01 -8.98 16.83
N ILE A 206 6.04 -8.45 16.10
CA ILE A 206 5.90 -7.00 15.89
C ILE A 206 5.56 -6.40 17.24
N LYS A 207 6.32 -5.37 17.66
CA LYS A 207 6.14 -4.68 18.94
C LYS A 207 5.32 -3.39 18.82
N GLY A 208 5.14 -2.86 17.62
CA GLY A 208 4.35 -1.65 17.38
C GLY A 208 4.05 -1.45 15.91
N VAL A 209 3.07 -0.60 15.62
CA VAL A 209 2.58 -0.34 14.27
C VAL A 209 2.53 1.15 13.97
N ILE A 210 3.10 1.54 12.84
CA ILE A 210 2.85 2.83 12.20
C ILE A 210 1.72 2.62 11.19
N ALA A 211 0.52 3.08 11.54
CA ALA A 211 -0.66 2.95 10.69
C ALA A 211 -0.69 4.04 9.60
N PRO A 212 -1.21 3.74 8.41
CA PRO A 212 -1.16 4.62 7.25
C PRO A 212 -2.07 5.83 7.40
N GLY A 213 -1.51 7.03 7.40
CA GLY A 213 -2.26 8.29 7.52
C GLY A 213 -3.28 8.46 6.39
N HIS A 214 -2.91 8.22 5.12
CA HIS A 214 -3.84 8.39 3.99
C HIS A 214 -5.09 7.49 4.13
N VAL A 215 -4.92 6.21 4.43
CA VAL A 215 -6.05 5.30 4.69
C VAL A 215 -6.89 5.82 5.84
N SER A 216 -6.25 6.25 6.92
CA SER A 216 -6.93 6.71 8.13
C SER A 216 -7.68 8.04 7.95
N THR A 217 -7.37 8.85 6.91
CA THR A 217 -8.23 10.00 6.56
C THR A 217 -9.62 9.56 6.11
N ILE A 218 -9.74 8.38 5.53
CA ILE A 218 -11.01 7.79 5.10
C ILE A 218 -11.64 6.97 6.21
N THR A 219 -10.89 6.02 6.76
CA THR A 219 -11.42 5.00 7.68
C THR A 219 -11.55 5.50 9.12
N GLY A 220 -10.74 6.47 9.50
CA GLY A 220 -10.53 6.89 10.88
C GLY A 220 -9.47 6.07 11.60
N ALA A 221 -9.01 6.60 12.73
CA ALA A 221 -8.08 5.88 13.61
C ALA A 221 -8.77 4.69 14.30
N VAL A 222 -10.08 4.72 14.44
CA VAL A 222 -10.91 3.67 15.06
C VAL A 222 -10.73 2.31 14.40
N GLU A 223 -10.47 2.24 13.09
CA GLU A 223 -10.27 0.98 12.37
C GLU A 223 -9.01 0.21 12.81
N TRP A 224 -8.11 0.85 13.54
CA TRP A 224 -6.90 0.24 14.09
C TRP A 224 -7.03 -0.15 15.57
N GLU A 225 -8.19 0.08 16.22
CA GLU A 225 -8.40 -0.16 17.65
C GLU A 225 -8.20 -1.63 18.05
N PHE A 226 -8.39 -2.56 17.13
CA PHE A 226 -8.14 -3.98 17.38
C PHE A 226 -6.65 -4.27 17.71
N LEU A 227 -5.71 -3.45 17.25
CA LEU A 227 -4.28 -3.64 17.51
C LEU A 227 -3.93 -3.50 18.99
N PRO A 228 -4.21 -2.40 19.68
CA PRO A 228 -3.97 -2.31 21.11
C PRO A 228 -4.93 -3.18 21.92
N ARG A 229 -6.20 -3.32 21.52
CA ARG A 229 -7.20 -4.04 22.30
C ARG A 229 -7.04 -5.56 22.27
N GLU A 230 -6.80 -6.15 21.08
CA GLU A 230 -6.74 -7.61 20.90
C GLU A 230 -5.30 -8.14 20.95
N HIS A 231 -4.32 -7.32 20.59
CA HIS A 231 -2.92 -7.74 20.42
C HIS A 231 -1.92 -7.02 21.34
N ASN A 232 -2.39 -6.08 22.17
CA ASN A 232 -1.53 -5.24 23.02
C ASN A 232 -0.41 -4.52 22.25
N LEU A 233 -0.72 -4.08 21.01
CA LEU A 233 0.23 -3.43 20.11
C LEU A 233 0.04 -1.91 20.11
N PRO A 234 1.00 -1.13 20.62
CA PRO A 234 1.02 0.32 20.45
C PRO A 234 0.94 0.68 18.97
N THR A 235 0.02 1.57 18.64
CA THR A 235 -0.26 1.97 17.26
C THR A 235 -0.28 3.49 17.13
N VAL A 236 0.44 4.01 16.14
CA VAL A 236 0.43 5.43 15.83
C VAL A 236 0.03 5.64 14.37
N VAL A 237 -1.03 6.40 14.15
CA VAL A 237 -1.42 6.87 12.83
C VAL A 237 -0.54 8.05 12.48
N ALA A 238 0.35 7.89 11.50
CA ALA A 238 1.37 8.87 11.17
C ALA A 238 1.16 9.55 9.83
N GLY A 239 1.63 10.81 9.74
CA GLY A 239 1.86 11.50 8.49
C GLY A 239 3.09 10.94 7.76
N PHE A 240 3.52 11.64 6.72
CA PHE A 240 4.49 11.09 5.75
C PHE A 240 5.80 11.84 5.69
N GLU A 241 5.91 12.95 6.37
CA GLU A 241 7.16 13.70 6.41
C GLU A 241 8.16 13.04 7.39
N PRO A 242 9.48 13.28 7.26
CA PRO A 242 10.49 12.66 8.12
C PRO A 242 10.21 12.79 9.62
N ILE A 243 9.76 13.98 10.04
CA ILE A 243 9.44 14.25 11.45
C ILE A 243 8.20 13.44 11.90
N ASP A 244 7.17 13.32 11.06
CA ASP A 244 5.98 12.52 11.37
C ASP A 244 6.39 11.06 11.68
N VAL A 245 7.26 10.47 10.85
CA VAL A 245 7.72 9.09 11.04
C VAL A 245 8.56 8.96 12.32
N LEU A 246 9.50 9.89 12.58
CA LEU A 246 10.30 9.87 13.80
C LEU A 246 9.45 10.07 15.06
N MET A 247 8.45 10.96 15.01
CA MET A 247 7.49 11.16 16.11
C MET A 247 6.66 9.91 16.37
N ALA A 248 6.20 9.23 15.31
CA ALA A 248 5.47 7.97 15.44
C ALA A 248 6.31 6.89 16.12
N VAL A 249 7.57 6.73 15.70
CA VAL A 249 8.51 5.79 16.33
C VAL A 249 8.73 6.14 17.82
N ALA A 250 8.97 7.42 18.13
CA ALA A 250 9.17 7.86 19.51
C ALA A 250 7.94 7.60 20.39
N GLN A 251 6.73 7.85 19.86
CA GLN A 251 5.46 7.60 20.58
C GLN A 251 5.22 6.10 20.82
N ILE A 252 5.50 5.25 19.83
CA ILE A 252 5.40 3.79 19.99
C ILE A 252 6.36 3.33 21.08
N LEU A 253 7.61 3.74 21.04
CA LEU A 253 8.62 3.38 22.06
C LEU A 253 8.26 3.91 23.44
N LEU A 254 7.68 5.11 23.55
CA LEU A 254 7.19 5.63 24.83
C LEU A 254 6.07 4.75 25.42
N MET A 255 5.13 4.31 24.58
CA MET A 255 4.06 3.39 24.99
C MET A 255 4.63 2.04 25.42
N LEU A 256 5.56 1.47 24.65
CA LEU A 256 6.26 0.22 25.01
C LEU A 256 7.00 0.35 26.33
N LYS A 257 7.78 1.43 26.51
CA LYS A 257 8.52 1.71 27.75
C LYS A 257 7.62 1.73 28.98
N ASN A 258 6.40 2.24 28.83
CA ASN A 258 5.41 2.38 29.91
C ASN A 258 4.45 1.18 30.01
N ASN A 259 4.70 0.08 29.28
CA ASN A 259 3.82 -1.09 29.19
C ASN A 259 2.36 -0.73 28.87
N LYS A 260 2.16 0.25 27.97
CA LYS A 260 0.84 0.70 27.52
C LYS A 260 0.69 0.43 26.04
N ALA A 261 -0.47 -0.07 25.63
CA ALA A 261 -0.87 -0.13 24.25
C ALA A 261 -2.10 0.76 24.02
N ALA A 262 -2.00 1.68 23.09
CA ALA A 262 -3.07 2.57 22.71
C ALA A 262 -2.90 3.02 21.25
N ILE A 263 -3.93 3.65 20.70
CA ILE A 263 -3.82 4.39 19.45
C ILE A 263 -3.44 5.84 19.77
N LYS A 264 -2.49 6.36 18.98
CA LYS A 264 -2.18 7.78 18.92
C LYS A 264 -2.35 8.26 17.49
N ILE A 265 -2.88 9.46 17.33
CA ILE A 265 -3.00 10.13 16.04
C ILE A 265 -1.90 11.20 16.01
N GLU A 266 -0.77 10.87 15.39
CA GLU A 266 0.28 11.86 15.13
C GLU A 266 -0.18 12.79 14.00
N TYR A 267 -0.78 12.23 12.94
CA TYR A 267 -1.28 12.95 11.77
C TYR A 267 -2.62 13.68 12.03
N ASN A 268 -2.72 14.35 13.19
CA ASN A 268 -3.96 14.99 13.67
C ASN A 268 -4.40 16.21 12.84
N ARG A 269 -3.53 16.69 11.93
CA ARG A 269 -3.88 17.75 10.97
C ARG A 269 -4.86 17.30 9.89
N LEU A 270 -4.96 15.99 9.62
CA LEU A 270 -5.85 15.43 8.59
C LEU A 270 -6.67 14.22 9.06
N VAL A 271 -6.24 13.50 10.09
CA VAL A 271 -6.90 12.30 10.58
C VAL A 271 -7.73 12.61 11.82
N SER A 272 -8.98 12.20 11.80
CA SER A 272 -9.86 12.16 12.97
C SER A 272 -10.06 10.72 13.46
N TRP A 273 -10.70 10.57 14.64
CA TRP A 273 -11.01 9.25 15.18
C TRP A 273 -11.93 8.46 14.25
N ASP A 274 -13.01 9.09 13.78
CA ASP A 274 -14.03 8.43 12.96
C ASP A 274 -13.75 8.48 11.45
N GLY A 275 -12.76 9.23 11.00
CA GLY A 275 -12.45 9.41 9.60
C GLY A 275 -13.50 10.20 8.82
N ASN A 276 -13.61 9.94 7.53
CA ASN A 276 -14.57 10.59 6.65
C ASN A 276 -15.84 9.73 6.54
N THR A 277 -16.86 10.07 7.33
CA THR A 277 -18.14 9.32 7.38
C THR A 277 -18.89 9.34 6.04
N TYR A 278 -18.83 10.44 5.29
CA TYR A 278 -19.41 10.52 3.95
C TYR A 278 -18.73 9.56 2.97
N ALA A 279 -17.39 9.53 2.95
CA ALA A 279 -16.63 8.61 2.09
C ALA A 279 -16.90 7.15 2.46
N LYS A 280 -16.99 6.82 3.74
CA LYS A 280 -17.37 5.48 4.22
C LYS A 280 -18.76 5.09 3.74
N GLY A 281 -19.74 5.97 3.89
CA GLY A 281 -21.10 5.77 3.42
C GLY A 281 -21.19 5.51 1.91
N LEU A 282 -20.41 6.24 1.10
CA LEU A 282 -20.31 6.00 -0.35
C LEU A 282 -19.77 4.60 -0.67
N ILE A 283 -18.70 4.19 0.03
CA ILE A 283 -18.14 2.85 -0.16
C ILE A 283 -19.18 1.78 0.19
N GLU A 284 -19.86 1.92 1.34
CA GLU A 284 -20.86 0.96 1.81
C GLU A 284 -22.11 0.90 0.91
N GLU A 285 -22.46 2.00 0.24
CA GLU A 285 -23.60 2.03 -0.69
C GLU A 285 -23.30 1.26 -1.98
N VAL A 286 -22.08 1.37 -2.50
CA VAL A 286 -21.71 0.85 -3.84
C VAL A 286 -21.03 -0.51 -3.77
N PHE A 287 -20.27 -0.75 -2.71
CA PHE A 287 -19.47 -1.95 -2.55
C PHE A 287 -19.91 -2.81 -1.36
N GLU A 288 -19.59 -4.07 -1.44
CA GLU A 288 -19.62 -5.02 -0.31
C GLU A 288 -18.22 -5.56 -0.03
N ARG A 289 -17.95 -5.86 1.25
CA ARG A 289 -16.69 -6.50 1.66
C ARG A 289 -16.69 -7.97 1.28
N THR A 290 -15.66 -8.42 0.60
CA THR A 290 -15.50 -9.80 0.16
C THR A 290 -14.14 -10.37 0.59
N ASN A 291 -14.05 -11.69 0.59
CA ASN A 291 -12.75 -12.35 0.74
C ASN A 291 -11.91 -12.09 -0.51
N ALA A 292 -10.64 -11.79 -0.35
CA ALA A 292 -9.80 -11.44 -1.48
C ALA A 292 -8.38 -12.01 -1.38
N ALA A 293 -7.84 -12.38 -2.54
CA ALA A 293 -6.45 -12.76 -2.66
C ALA A 293 -5.53 -11.53 -2.59
N TRP A 294 -4.43 -11.67 -1.86
CA TRP A 294 -3.34 -10.70 -1.80
C TRP A 294 -2.09 -11.37 -2.34
N ARG A 295 -1.55 -10.84 -3.41
CA ARG A 295 -0.41 -11.42 -4.14
C ARG A 295 0.76 -11.73 -3.22
N GLY A 296 1.22 -12.98 -3.23
CA GLY A 296 2.33 -13.45 -2.40
C GLY A 296 2.06 -13.58 -0.90
N ILE A 297 0.85 -13.24 -0.42
CA ILE A 297 0.49 -13.25 1.01
C ILE A 297 -0.51 -14.36 1.33
N GLY A 298 -1.70 -14.29 0.73
CA GLY A 298 -2.77 -15.22 1.03
C GLY A 298 -4.14 -14.75 0.58
N PHE A 299 -5.14 -15.59 0.83
CA PHE A 299 -6.54 -15.25 0.65
C PHE A 299 -7.10 -14.76 1.98
N ILE A 300 -7.36 -13.46 2.08
CA ILE A 300 -7.67 -12.78 3.35
C ILE A 300 -9.18 -12.55 3.44
N PRO A 301 -9.83 -12.98 4.53
CA PRO A 301 -11.26 -12.75 4.71
C PRO A 301 -11.62 -11.27 4.79
N LYS A 302 -12.72 -10.87 4.13
CA LYS A 302 -13.27 -9.51 4.15
C LYS A 302 -12.29 -8.39 3.80
N SER A 303 -11.30 -8.69 2.96
CA SER A 303 -10.21 -7.77 2.60
C SER A 303 -10.29 -7.18 1.20
N GLY A 304 -11.37 -7.41 0.49
CA GLY A 304 -11.63 -6.84 -0.82
C GLY A 304 -12.97 -6.11 -0.89
N LEU A 305 -13.13 -5.28 -1.91
CA LEU A 305 -14.39 -4.62 -2.24
C LEU A 305 -14.89 -5.12 -3.60
N LYS A 306 -16.16 -5.54 -3.65
CA LYS A 306 -16.87 -5.93 -4.87
C LYS A 306 -18.10 -5.06 -5.03
N LEU A 307 -18.45 -4.71 -6.27
CA LEU A 307 -19.70 -4.01 -6.56
C LEU A 307 -20.89 -4.84 -6.11
N LYS A 308 -21.92 -4.19 -5.57
CA LYS A 308 -23.13 -4.88 -5.11
C LYS A 308 -24.41 -4.45 -5.82
N GLY A 309 -25.44 -5.30 -5.77
CA GLY A 309 -26.80 -5.02 -6.21
C GLY A 309 -26.87 -4.55 -7.68
N LYS A 310 -27.50 -3.40 -7.92
CA LYS A 310 -27.65 -2.81 -9.26
C LYS A 310 -26.32 -2.42 -9.90
N PHE A 311 -25.34 -2.01 -9.09
CA PHE A 311 -24.02 -1.60 -9.56
C PHE A 311 -23.21 -2.79 -10.08
N PHE A 312 -23.31 -3.96 -9.40
CA PHE A 312 -22.71 -5.20 -9.87
C PHE A 312 -23.27 -5.61 -11.24
N LYS A 313 -24.59 -5.64 -11.37
CA LYS A 313 -25.24 -6.03 -12.65
C LYS A 313 -24.83 -5.12 -13.82
N LYS A 314 -24.61 -3.84 -13.56
CA LYS A 314 -24.35 -2.84 -14.60
C LYS A 314 -22.86 -2.72 -14.94
N TYR A 315 -21.98 -2.76 -13.96
CA TYR A 315 -20.60 -2.33 -14.12
C TYR A 315 -19.54 -3.40 -13.84
N ASP A 316 -19.88 -4.55 -13.23
CA ASP A 316 -18.86 -5.56 -12.91
C ASP A 316 -18.28 -6.19 -14.18
N ALA A 317 -16.96 -6.08 -14.34
CA ALA A 317 -16.27 -6.58 -15.54
C ALA A 317 -16.26 -8.11 -15.62
N LEU A 318 -16.06 -8.82 -14.51
CA LEU A 318 -16.03 -10.29 -14.54
C LEU A 318 -17.39 -10.85 -14.93
N ALA A 319 -18.47 -10.33 -14.34
CA ALA A 319 -19.83 -10.75 -14.65
C ALA A 319 -20.19 -10.43 -16.11
N HIS A 320 -19.83 -9.25 -16.61
CA HIS A 320 -20.11 -8.82 -17.97
C HIS A 320 -19.45 -9.71 -19.03
N PHE A 321 -18.18 -10.07 -18.81
CA PHE A 321 -17.43 -10.91 -19.76
C PHE A 321 -17.52 -12.42 -19.47
N GLY A 322 -18.39 -12.84 -18.55
CA GLY A 322 -18.55 -14.25 -18.18
C GLY A 322 -17.28 -14.90 -17.63
N MET A 323 -16.46 -14.12 -16.92
CA MET A 323 -15.21 -14.59 -16.34
C MET A 323 -15.40 -14.93 -14.86
N PRO A 324 -14.90 -16.07 -14.36
CA PRO A 324 -14.99 -16.40 -12.94
C PRO A 324 -14.18 -15.43 -12.11
N ASP A 325 -14.57 -15.22 -10.84
CA ASP A 325 -13.73 -14.52 -9.87
C ASP A 325 -12.74 -15.52 -9.25
N LEU A 326 -11.64 -14.98 -8.71
CA LEU A 326 -10.61 -15.79 -8.06
C LEU A 326 -11.12 -16.33 -6.71
N THR A 327 -11.03 -17.64 -6.54
CA THR A 327 -11.44 -18.34 -5.31
C THR A 327 -10.24 -18.80 -4.48
N PRO A 328 -10.39 -19.08 -3.17
CA PRO A 328 -9.30 -19.63 -2.36
C PRO A 328 -8.72 -20.93 -2.90
N LYS A 329 -9.55 -21.76 -3.57
CA LYS A 329 -9.13 -23.05 -4.14
C LYS A 329 -8.23 -22.86 -5.37
N GLU A 330 -8.48 -21.81 -6.15
CA GLU A 330 -7.75 -21.51 -7.38
C GLU A 330 -6.55 -20.60 -7.16
N TRP A 331 -6.55 -19.87 -6.04
CA TRP A 331 -5.45 -18.97 -5.72
C TRP A 331 -4.17 -19.75 -5.39
N LYS A 332 -3.09 -19.34 -6.00
CA LYS A 332 -1.72 -19.80 -5.71
C LYS A 332 -0.85 -18.59 -5.40
N HIS A 333 0.28 -18.82 -4.74
CA HIS A 333 1.31 -17.79 -4.61
C HIS A 333 1.77 -17.35 -5.99
N ASP A 334 1.13 -16.33 -6.53
CA ASP A 334 1.31 -15.85 -7.89
C ASP A 334 2.50 -14.89 -8.01
N LEU A 335 3.64 -15.33 -7.48
CA LEU A 335 4.93 -14.66 -7.61
C LEU A 335 5.83 -15.42 -8.61
N PRO A 336 6.71 -14.70 -9.33
CA PRO A 336 7.72 -15.31 -10.16
C PRO A 336 8.64 -16.25 -9.35
N PRO A 337 9.19 -17.30 -9.98
CA PRO A 337 10.13 -18.20 -9.29
C PRO A 337 11.26 -17.43 -8.61
N LYS A 338 11.63 -17.84 -7.39
CA LYS A 338 12.67 -17.24 -6.54
C LYS A 338 12.36 -15.83 -6.02
N CYS A 339 11.23 -15.21 -6.41
CA CYS A 339 10.84 -13.89 -5.92
C CYS A 339 10.35 -13.99 -4.46
N ARG A 340 10.90 -13.13 -3.60
CA ARG A 340 10.54 -13.06 -2.18
C ARG A 340 9.63 -11.86 -1.85
N CYS A 341 8.93 -11.29 -2.84
CA CYS A 341 8.03 -10.16 -2.60
C CYS A 341 7.02 -10.41 -1.47
N GLY A 342 6.44 -11.61 -1.39
CA GLY A 342 5.48 -11.96 -0.34
C GLY A 342 6.07 -11.83 1.07
N GLU A 343 7.33 -12.22 1.26
CA GLU A 343 8.04 -12.10 2.53
C GLU A 343 8.46 -10.64 2.81
N VAL A 344 8.86 -9.91 1.76
CA VAL A 344 9.24 -8.49 1.89
C VAL A 344 8.06 -7.64 2.30
N VAL A 345 6.89 -7.81 1.67
CA VAL A 345 5.71 -6.98 1.98
C VAL A 345 5.05 -7.28 3.32
N VAL A 346 5.43 -8.38 3.98
CA VAL A 346 5.01 -8.67 5.36
C VAL A 346 6.17 -8.52 6.37
N GLY A 347 7.30 -7.93 5.96
CA GLY A 347 8.41 -7.59 6.85
C GLY A 347 9.20 -8.76 7.40
N ILE A 348 9.17 -9.93 6.75
CA ILE A 348 9.97 -11.10 7.11
C ILE A 348 11.35 -11.05 6.50
N ALA A 349 11.42 -10.59 5.24
CA ALA A 349 12.66 -10.44 4.48
C ALA A 349 12.88 -8.96 4.10
N LYS A 350 14.13 -8.58 3.91
CA LYS A 350 14.52 -7.32 3.27
C LYS A 350 14.63 -7.51 1.76
N PRO A 351 14.51 -6.47 0.94
CA PRO A 351 14.72 -6.58 -0.50
C PRO A 351 16.04 -7.23 -0.87
N THR A 352 17.12 -6.94 -0.14
CA THR A 352 18.46 -7.50 -0.32
C THR A 352 18.55 -9.01 -0.06
N ASP A 353 17.59 -9.60 0.64
CA ASP A 353 17.53 -11.04 0.88
C ASP A 353 16.93 -11.79 -0.32
N CYS A 354 16.34 -11.07 -1.28
CA CYS A 354 15.77 -11.65 -2.48
C CYS A 354 16.88 -11.91 -3.51
N PRO A 355 17.05 -13.15 -3.98
CA PRO A 355 18.14 -13.49 -4.92
C PRO A 355 18.03 -12.77 -6.26
N LEU A 356 16.84 -12.26 -6.61
CA LEU A 356 16.60 -11.53 -7.85
C LEU A 356 16.88 -10.03 -7.71
N PHE A 357 16.97 -9.49 -6.48
CA PHE A 357 17.07 -8.06 -6.22
C PHE A 357 18.31 -7.45 -6.87
N MET A 358 18.12 -6.41 -7.70
CA MET A 358 19.14 -5.69 -8.47
C MET A 358 20.01 -6.58 -9.38
N LYS A 359 19.56 -7.82 -9.65
CA LYS A 359 20.13 -8.73 -10.65
C LYS A 359 19.13 -8.90 -11.80
N ASP A 360 18.24 -9.90 -11.67
CA ASP A 360 17.19 -10.14 -12.67
C ASP A 360 15.97 -9.23 -12.48
N CYS A 361 15.84 -8.58 -11.31
CA CYS A 361 14.72 -7.71 -10.94
C CYS A 361 15.23 -6.32 -10.54
N SER A 362 15.00 -5.33 -11.39
CA SER A 362 15.41 -3.93 -11.21
C SER A 362 14.28 -2.96 -11.58
N PRO A 363 14.36 -1.66 -11.24
CA PRO A 363 13.33 -0.68 -11.62
C PRO A 363 13.13 -0.57 -13.14
N THR A 364 14.15 -0.82 -13.94
CA THR A 364 14.06 -0.82 -15.41
C THR A 364 13.51 -2.12 -15.98
N LYS A 365 13.70 -3.24 -15.25
CA LYS A 365 13.22 -4.58 -15.62
C LYS A 365 12.54 -5.24 -14.42
N PRO A 366 11.35 -4.76 -14.00
CA PRO A 366 10.68 -5.31 -12.83
C PRO A 366 10.20 -6.74 -13.10
N TRP A 367 10.59 -7.66 -12.24
CA TRP A 367 10.17 -9.06 -12.29
C TRP A 367 9.07 -9.33 -11.26
N GLY A 368 9.32 -9.00 -10.01
CA GLY A 368 8.33 -9.09 -8.94
C GLY A 368 7.45 -7.83 -8.82
N PRO A 369 6.20 -7.94 -8.32
CA PRO A 369 5.26 -6.84 -8.24
C PRO A 369 5.76 -5.67 -7.37
N CYS A 370 6.53 -5.96 -6.33
CA CYS A 370 7.08 -4.95 -5.42
C CYS A 370 8.17 -4.06 -6.07
N MET A 371 8.70 -4.46 -7.24
CA MET A 371 9.62 -3.65 -8.05
C MET A 371 8.89 -2.79 -9.09
N VAL A 372 7.61 -3.06 -9.35
CA VAL A 372 6.80 -2.32 -10.33
C VAL A 372 6.40 -0.96 -9.82
N SER A 373 5.79 -0.89 -8.63
CA SER A 373 5.27 0.35 -8.06
C SER A 373 6.35 1.18 -7.38
N PHE A 374 6.26 2.50 -7.52
CA PHE A 374 7.10 3.46 -6.79
C PHE A 374 6.94 3.39 -5.26
N GLU A 375 5.81 2.86 -4.78
CA GLU A 375 5.55 2.62 -3.36
C GLU A 375 5.99 1.21 -2.90
N GLY A 376 6.42 0.38 -3.83
CA GLY A 376 6.86 -0.97 -3.51
C GLY A 376 8.22 -0.97 -2.81
N THR A 377 8.33 -1.66 -1.68
CA THR A 377 9.55 -1.71 -0.86
C THR A 377 10.80 -2.04 -1.67
N CYS A 378 10.72 -3.02 -2.59
CA CYS A 378 11.85 -3.36 -3.46
C CYS A 378 12.25 -2.20 -4.38
N ASN A 379 11.28 -1.51 -5.01
CA ASN A 379 11.57 -0.37 -5.88
C ASN A 379 12.18 0.79 -5.09
N VAL A 380 11.62 1.10 -3.92
CA VAL A 380 12.12 2.13 -3.02
C VAL A 380 13.57 1.86 -2.62
N TRP A 381 13.90 0.63 -2.20
CA TRP A 381 15.25 0.25 -1.83
C TRP A 381 16.23 0.28 -3.02
N ALA A 382 15.78 -0.15 -4.20
CA ALA A 382 16.58 -0.14 -5.41
C ALA A 382 16.96 1.28 -5.86
N ARG A 383 16.06 2.24 -5.66
CA ARG A 383 16.28 3.64 -6.06
C ARG A 383 17.06 4.47 -5.05
N TYR A 384 16.86 4.20 -3.74
CA TYR A 384 17.34 5.08 -2.69
C TYR A 384 18.31 4.40 -1.70
N GLY A 385 18.73 3.17 -1.99
CA GLY A 385 19.75 2.49 -1.22
C GLY A 385 19.31 2.12 0.20
N GLY A 386 18.56 1.06 0.34
CA GLY A 386 17.93 0.62 1.61
C GLY A 386 18.85 0.27 2.78
N GLY A 387 20.06 0.78 2.84
CA GLY A 387 21.00 0.51 3.94
C GLY A 387 22.37 1.15 3.80
N SER A 388 22.64 1.87 2.72
CA SER A 388 23.87 2.64 2.55
C SER A 388 23.53 4.05 2.05
N PRO A 389 24.20 5.10 2.54
CA PRO A 389 24.00 6.43 2.00
C PRO A 389 24.53 6.47 0.56
N VAL A 390 23.64 6.32 -0.41
CA VAL A 390 23.92 6.76 -1.77
C VAL A 390 23.59 8.25 -1.79
N PRO A 391 24.53 9.14 -2.11
CA PRO A 391 24.22 10.55 -2.32
C PRO A 391 23.16 10.65 -3.43
N PRO A 392 22.16 11.51 -3.32
CA PRO A 392 21.21 11.74 -4.39
C PRO A 392 21.99 12.24 -5.61
N GLU A 393 21.99 11.48 -6.68
CA GLU A 393 22.34 12.02 -7.99
C GLU A 393 21.35 13.15 -8.25
N GLY A 394 21.89 14.35 -8.50
CA GLY A 394 21.14 15.58 -8.61
C GLY A 394 20.05 15.46 -9.68
N HIS A 395 18.81 15.47 -9.24
CA HIS A 395 17.72 15.91 -10.09
C HIS A 395 17.83 17.44 -10.22
N THR A 396 18.62 17.87 -11.21
CA THR A 396 18.46 19.18 -11.80
C THR A 396 17.03 19.25 -12.33
N GLY A 397 16.20 20.03 -11.65
CA GLY A 397 14.87 20.34 -12.12
C GLY A 397 14.94 20.96 -13.50
N GLY A 398 14.36 20.31 -14.46
CA GLY A 398 13.93 20.90 -15.72
C GLY A 398 12.49 21.33 -15.57
N GLY A 399 12.26 22.60 -15.87
CA GLY A 399 11.11 23.44 -15.72
C GLY A 399 9.72 22.92 -16.11
#